data_33cbc5a98ade42201b8dbaba9e01f8c6
#
_entry.id   33cbc5a98ade42201b8dbaba9e01f8c6
#
_cell.length_a   1.000
_cell.length_b   1.000
_cell.length_c   1.000
_cell.angle_alpha   90.00
_cell.angle_beta   90.00
_cell.angle_gamma   90.00
#
_symmetry.space_group_name_H-M   'P 1'
#
loop_
_entity.id
_entity.type
_entity.pdbx_description
1 polymer ?
#
loop_
_entity_poly.entity_id
_entity_poly.type
_entity_poly.pdbx_seq_one_letter_code
_entity_poly.pdbx_strand_id
1 'polypeptide(L)'
;MNLLNNPEKRKWMIVVTIFIAIICNYLDRQLLSILKPTIKAAFDMNDDGYAFIVNIFLICYAVMYPISGILVDRFGPKKVMFLGILAWSAACIGGGLSTNMEQFAFFRGLLGLAGDIDHRREQVAAANRRRKLEHFAALTQTLENDA
;
A
#
# COMPACT_ATOMS: atom_id res chain seq x y z
N MET A 1 -29.11 9.01 12.56
CA MET A 1 -28.15 9.33 13.65
C MET A 1 -26.75 9.36 13.01
N ASN A 2 -26.27 10.58 12.65
CA ASN A 2 -25.11 10.78 11.77
C ASN A 2 -23.79 10.48 12.51
N LEU A 3 -23.26 9.27 12.34
CA LEU A 3 -21.96 8.84 12.87
C LEU A 3 -20.78 9.71 12.37
N LEU A 4 -20.97 10.41 11.23
CA LEU A 4 -19.95 11.25 10.58
C LEU A 4 -19.79 12.64 11.21
N ASN A 5 -20.72 13.08 12.05
CA ASN A 5 -20.74 14.45 12.58
C ASN A 5 -20.00 14.60 13.91
N ASN A 6 -19.49 13.51 14.49
CA ASN A 6 -18.70 13.57 15.74
C ASN A 6 -17.20 13.44 15.39
N PRO A 7 -16.37 14.50 15.58
CA PRO A 7 -14.97 14.51 15.18
C PRO A 7 -14.14 13.40 15.86
N GLU A 8 -14.46 13.04 17.08
CA GLU A 8 -13.79 11.96 17.81
C GLU A 8 -14.06 10.58 17.19
N LYS A 9 -15.33 10.28 16.89
CA LYS A 9 -15.69 9.00 16.24
C LYS A 9 -15.09 8.89 14.85
N ARG A 10 -14.99 9.98 14.10
CA ARG A 10 -14.34 10.02 12.79
C ARG A 10 -12.85 9.71 12.87
N LYS A 11 -12.16 10.23 13.87
CA LYS A 11 -10.73 9.91 14.13
C LYS A 11 -10.55 8.41 14.39
N TRP A 12 -11.37 7.85 15.28
CA TRP A 12 -11.31 6.43 15.61
C TRP A 12 -11.64 5.53 14.41
N MET A 13 -12.63 5.86 13.60
CA MET A 13 -12.92 5.12 12.37
C MET A 13 -11.73 5.10 11.40
N ILE A 14 -11.07 6.24 11.22
CA ILE A 14 -9.87 6.33 10.37
C ILE A 14 -8.76 5.44 10.90
N VAL A 15 -8.49 5.50 12.22
CA VAL A 15 -7.44 4.69 12.86
C VAL A 15 -7.73 3.20 12.69
N VAL A 16 -8.95 2.76 12.95
CA VAL A 16 -9.36 1.34 12.81
C VAL A 16 -9.26 0.89 11.35
N THR A 17 -9.68 1.72 10.39
CA THR A 17 -9.57 1.39 8.97
C THR A 17 -8.11 1.23 8.54
N ILE A 18 -7.23 2.14 8.95
CA ILE A 18 -5.80 2.05 8.68
C ILE A 18 -5.19 0.80 9.32
N PHE A 19 -5.56 0.50 10.56
CA PHE A 19 -5.08 -0.68 11.28
C PHE A 19 -5.46 -1.98 10.56
N ILE A 20 -6.73 -2.10 10.13
CA ILE A 20 -7.19 -3.25 9.36
C ILE A 20 -6.44 -3.35 8.03
N ALA A 21 -6.24 -2.24 7.32
CA ALA A 21 -5.50 -2.23 6.06
C ALA A 21 -4.05 -2.69 6.22
N ILE A 22 -3.37 -2.27 7.29
CA ILE A 22 -2.00 -2.71 7.60
C ILE A 22 -1.97 -4.23 7.89
N ILE A 23 -2.92 -4.73 8.69
CA ILE A 23 -3.02 -6.17 8.98
C ILE A 23 -3.26 -6.96 7.70
N CYS A 24 -4.20 -6.55 6.85
CA CYS A 24 -4.48 -7.21 5.58
C CYS A 24 -3.24 -7.23 4.67
N ASN A 25 -2.54 -6.11 4.56
CA ASN A 25 -1.31 -6.03 3.76
C ASN A 25 -0.20 -6.96 4.29
N TYR A 26 -0.03 -7.02 5.61
CA TYR A 26 0.94 -7.92 6.25
C TYR A 26 0.56 -9.40 6.05
N LEU A 27 -0.70 -9.73 6.25
CA LEU A 27 -1.21 -11.10 6.06
C LEU A 27 -1.02 -11.58 4.62
N ASP A 28 -1.27 -10.73 3.62
CA ASP A 28 -1.11 -11.08 2.22
C ASP A 28 0.32 -11.48 1.86
N ARG A 29 1.31 -10.81 2.44
CA ARG A 29 2.73 -11.18 2.29
C ARG A 29 3.08 -12.49 3.01
N GLN A 30 2.55 -12.70 4.22
CA GLN A 30 2.81 -13.91 5.01
C GLN A 30 2.11 -15.15 4.43
N LEU A 31 0.89 -14.97 3.90
CA LEU A 31 0.14 -16.06 3.27
C LEU A 31 0.92 -16.70 2.13
N LEU A 32 1.63 -15.94 1.31
CA LEU A 32 2.44 -16.49 0.23
C LEU A 32 3.53 -17.44 0.77
N SER A 33 4.19 -17.07 1.86
CA SER A 33 5.23 -17.89 2.49
C SER A 33 4.65 -19.17 3.15
N ILE A 34 3.52 -19.02 3.82
CA ILE A 34 2.84 -20.15 4.51
C ILE A 34 2.24 -21.14 3.49
N LEU A 35 1.64 -20.61 2.41
CA LEU A 35 1.02 -21.44 1.37
C LEU A 35 2.02 -21.95 0.33
N LYS A 36 3.32 -21.70 0.47
CA LYS A 36 4.35 -22.19 -0.44
C LYS A 36 4.17 -23.66 -0.84
N PRO A 37 4.02 -24.62 0.10
CA PRO A 37 3.86 -26.02 -0.24
C PRO A 37 2.55 -26.29 -1.03
N THR A 38 1.46 -25.63 -0.65
CA THR A 38 0.16 -25.77 -1.31
C THR A 38 0.19 -25.20 -2.73
N ILE A 39 0.79 -24.03 -2.92
CA ILE A 39 0.94 -23.40 -4.23
C ILE A 39 1.82 -24.24 -5.15
N LYS A 40 2.93 -24.77 -4.64
CA LYS A 40 3.80 -25.68 -5.41
C LYS A 40 3.06 -26.94 -5.86
N ALA A 41 2.26 -27.54 -4.98
CA ALA A 41 1.48 -28.71 -5.30
C ALA A 41 0.33 -28.41 -6.28
N ALA A 42 -0.32 -27.27 -6.16
CA ALA A 42 -1.46 -26.88 -7.01
C ALA A 42 -1.04 -26.59 -8.46
N PHE A 43 0.15 -26.03 -8.66
CA PHE A 43 0.67 -25.67 -9.98
C PHE A 43 1.79 -26.58 -10.47
N ASP A 44 2.06 -27.69 -9.78
CA ASP A 44 3.14 -28.66 -10.08
C ASP A 44 4.49 -27.97 -10.39
N MET A 45 4.86 -27.01 -9.52
CA MET A 45 6.03 -26.18 -9.73
C MET A 45 7.20 -26.53 -8.81
N ASN A 46 8.42 -26.33 -9.32
CA ASN A 46 9.65 -26.45 -8.56
C ASN A 46 9.90 -25.19 -7.68
N ASP A 47 10.95 -25.24 -6.86
CA ASP A 47 11.38 -24.08 -6.06
C ASP A 47 11.77 -22.88 -6.92
N ASP A 48 12.32 -23.11 -8.11
CA ASP A 48 12.67 -22.05 -9.07
C ASP A 48 11.42 -21.32 -9.59
N GLY A 49 10.34 -22.04 -9.89
CA GLY A 49 9.07 -21.45 -10.30
C GLY A 49 8.44 -20.60 -9.21
N TYR A 50 8.51 -21.05 -7.96
CA TYR A 50 8.07 -20.27 -6.82
C TYR A 50 8.93 -19.01 -6.61
N ALA A 51 10.27 -19.15 -6.71
CA ALA A 51 11.19 -18.02 -6.61
C ALA A 51 10.92 -16.98 -7.72
N PHE A 52 10.60 -17.43 -8.94
CA PHE A 52 10.23 -16.55 -10.04
C PHE A 52 9.00 -15.69 -9.71
N ILE A 53 7.94 -16.28 -9.14
CA ILE A 53 6.73 -15.55 -8.73
C ILE A 53 7.03 -14.49 -7.66
N VAL A 54 7.86 -14.85 -6.66
CA VAL A 54 8.28 -13.92 -5.61
C VAL A 54 9.12 -12.78 -6.19
N ASN A 55 10.04 -13.10 -7.11
CA ASN A 55 10.90 -12.11 -7.76
C ASN A 55 10.09 -11.13 -8.64
N ILE A 56 9.12 -11.61 -9.41
CA ILE A 56 8.21 -10.73 -10.18
C ILE A 56 7.54 -9.73 -9.25
N PHE A 57 6.99 -10.18 -8.13
CA PHE A 57 6.37 -9.28 -7.16
C PHE A 57 7.35 -8.23 -6.65
N LEU A 58 8.57 -8.63 -6.25
CA LEU A 58 9.60 -7.72 -5.74
C LEU A 58 10.07 -6.71 -6.78
N ILE A 59 10.27 -7.15 -8.03
CA ILE A 59 10.68 -6.27 -9.13
C ILE A 59 9.59 -5.24 -9.43
N CYS A 60 8.33 -5.70 -9.57
CA CYS A 60 7.20 -4.79 -9.80
C CYS A 60 7.05 -3.77 -8.66
N TYR A 61 7.18 -4.21 -7.42
CA TYR A 61 7.16 -3.36 -6.25
C TYR A 61 8.31 -2.31 -6.28
N ALA A 62 9.54 -2.75 -6.56
CA ALA A 62 10.70 -1.87 -6.63
C ALA A 62 10.61 -0.81 -7.75
N VAL A 63 10.09 -1.21 -8.92
CA VAL A 63 9.86 -0.31 -10.06
C VAL A 63 8.76 0.69 -9.76
N MET A 64 7.69 0.26 -9.10
CA MET A 64 6.58 1.15 -8.78
C MET A 64 6.95 2.19 -7.70
N TYR A 65 7.92 1.90 -6.85
CA TYR A 65 8.34 2.78 -5.76
C TYR A 65 8.66 4.23 -6.21
N PRO A 66 9.50 4.50 -7.23
CA PRO A 66 9.71 5.85 -7.74
C PRO A 66 8.49 6.38 -8.52
N ILE A 67 7.79 5.52 -9.25
CA ILE A 67 6.67 5.91 -10.11
C ILE A 67 5.48 6.39 -9.29
N SER A 68 5.19 5.74 -8.16
CA SER A 68 4.08 6.10 -7.28
C SER A 68 4.19 7.53 -6.77
N GLY A 69 5.41 8.03 -6.53
CA GLY A 69 5.64 9.43 -6.19
C GLY A 69 5.16 10.39 -7.26
N ILE A 70 5.56 10.15 -8.51
CA ILE A 70 5.18 10.97 -9.65
C ILE A 70 3.65 10.93 -9.88
N LEU A 71 3.03 9.76 -9.72
CA LEU A 71 1.58 9.62 -9.83
C LEU A 71 0.83 10.44 -8.77
N VAL A 72 1.27 10.37 -7.52
CA VAL A 72 0.66 11.12 -6.41
C VAL A 72 0.80 12.62 -6.63
N ASP A 73 1.96 13.10 -7.10
CA ASP A 73 2.20 14.50 -7.36
C ASP A 73 1.33 15.02 -8.52
N ARG A 74 1.12 14.19 -9.56
CA ARG A 74 0.38 14.58 -10.76
C ARG A 74 -1.13 14.46 -10.63
N PHE A 75 -1.64 13.38 -10.05
CA PHE A 75 -3.08 13.07 -10.00
C PHE A 75 -3.71 13.34 -8.63
N GLY A 76 -2.89 13.60 -7.64
CA GLY A 76 -3.29 13.82 -6.26
C GLY A 76 -3.51 12.52 -5.46
N PRO A 77 -3.29 12.57 -4.14
CA PRO A 77 -3.25 11.37 -3.30
C PRO A 77 -4.57 10.60 -3.22
N LYS A 78 -5.72 11.29 -3.32
CA LYS A 78 -7.04 10.65 -3.21
C LYS A 78 -7.36 9.71 -4.38
N LYS A 79 -7.09 10.18 -5.62
CA LYS A 79 -7.38 9.40 -6.84
C LYS A 79 -6.43 8.21 -6.96
N VAL A 80 -5.15 8.45 -6.69
CA VAL A 80 -4.11 7.42 -6.79
C VAL A 80 -4.36 6.31 -5.76
N MET A 81 -4.74 6.66 -4.53
CA MET A 81 -5.09 5.68 -3.52
C MET A 81 -6.33 4.86 -3.90
N PHE A 82 -7.38 5.50 -4.42
CA PHE A 82 -8.58 4.78 -4.84
C PHE A 82 -8.27 3.76 -5.95
N LEU A 83 -7.46 4.17 -6.93
CA LEU A 83 -7.00 3.28 -8.00
C LEU A 83 -6.11 2.15 -7.46
N GLY A 84 -5.22 2.45 -6.51
CA GLY A 84 -4.37 1.45 -5.85
C GLY A 84 -5.19 0.38 -5.14
N ILE A 85 -6.18 0.76 -4.35
CA ILE A 85 -7.08 -0.18 -3.65
C ILE A 85 -7.86 -1.03 -4.64
N LEU A 86 -8.39 -0.42 -5.72
CA LEU A 86 -9.10 -1.17 -6.76
C LEU A 86 -8.19 -2.18 -7.46
N ALA A 87 -6.99 -1.75 -7.84
CA ALA A 87 -6.00 -2.61 -8.49
C ALA A 87 -5.57 -3.76 -7.56
N TRP A 88 -5.34 -3.46 -6.28
CA TRP A 88 -5.00 -4.48 -5.28
C TRP A 88 -6.14 -5.49 -5.08
N SER A 89 -7.37 -5.02 -4.93
CA SER A 89 -8.54 -5.90 -4.79
C SER A 89 -8.73 -6.79 -6.02
N ALA A 90 -8.60 -6.22 -7.23
CA ALA A 90 -8.68 -6.98 -8.48
C ALA A 90 -7.56 -8.02 -8.59
N ALA A 91 -6.34 -7.67 -8.20
CA ALA A 91 -5.20 -8.59 -8.21
C ALA A 91 -5.37 -9.74 -7.20
N CYS A 92 -5.92 -9.49 -6.01
CA CYS A 92 -6.24 -10.53 -5.03
C CYS A 92 -7.29 -11.51 -5.56
N ILE A 93 -8.38 -10.99 -6.14
CA ILE A 93 -9.45 -11.82 -6.71
C ILE A 93 -8.91 -12.63 -7.90
N GLY A 94 -8.21 -11.98 -8.82
CA GLY A 94 -7.63 -12.63 -10.00
C GLY A 94 -6.59 -13.69 -9.63
N GLY A 95 -5.75 -13.42 -8.63
CA GLY A 95 -4.79 -14.39 -8.10
C GLY A 95 -5.46 -15.62 -7.48
N GLY A 96 -6.60 -15.43 -6.77
CA GLY A 96 -7.38 -16.53 -6.21
C GLY A 96 -8.13 -17.36 -7.26
N LEU A 97 -8.44 -16.79 -8.43
CA LEU A 97 -9.11 -17.47 -9.55
C LEU A 97 -8.14 -18.01 -10.60
N SER A 98 -6.82 -17.80 -10.42
CA SER A 98 -5.83 -18.26 -11.39
C SER A 98 -5.77 -19.78 -11.45
N THR A 99 -5.78 -20.31 -12.67
CA THR A 99 -5.68 -21.75 -12.96
C THR A 99 -4.29 -22.15 -13.42
N ASN A 100 -3.46 -21.18 -13.85
CA ASN A 100 -2.12 -21.40 -14.37
C ASN A 100 -1.08 -20.56 -13.62
N MET A 101 0.16 -21.09 -13.56
CA MET A 101 1.30 -20.41 -12.94
C MET A 101 1.53 -18.99 -13.52
N GLU A 102 1.42 -18.83 -14.84
CA GLU A 102 1.63 -17.54 -15.50
C GLU A 102 0.59 -16.50 -15.11
N GLN A 103 -0.69 -16.90 -15.03
CA GLN A 103 -1.77 -16.04 -14.55
C GLN A 103 -1.53 -15.62 -13.09
N PHE A 104 -1.15 -16.57 -12.25
CA PHE A 104 -0.86 -16.29 -10.85
C PHE A 104 0.34 -15.33 -10.72
N ALA A 105 1.41 -15.53 -11.47
CA ALA A 105 2.57 -14.64 -11.51
C ALA A 105 2.21 -13.23 -11.99
N PHE A 106 1.33 -13.11 -13.01
CA PHE A 106 0.83 -11.82 -13.49
C PHE A 106 0.07 -11.06 -12.42
N PHE A 107 -0.88 -11.71 -11.73
CA PHE A 107 -1.62 -11.07 -10.65
C PHE A 107 -0.74 -10.72 -9.44
N ARG A 108 0.30 -11.51 -9.17
CA ARG A 108 1.32 -11.18 -8.16
C ARG A 108 2.14 -9.95 -8.55
N GLY A 109 2.52 -9.81 -9.81
CA GLY A 109 3.16 -8.59 -10.32
C GLY A 109 2.26 -7.37 -10.16
N LEU A 110 0.97 -7.49 -10.52
CA LEU A 110 -0.02 -6.43 -10.36
C LEU A 110 -0.20 -6.04 -8.88
N LEU A 111 -0.19 -7.03 -7.98
CA LEU A 111 -0.23 -6.80 -6.53
C LEU A 111 0.98 -6.00 -6.04
N GLY A 112 2.18 -6.31 -6.57
CA GLY A 112 3.41 -5.56 -6.29
C GLY A 112 3.30 -4.09 -6.72
N LEU A 113 2.72 -3.83 -7.90
CA LEU A 113 2.49 -2.46 -8.38
C LEU A 113 1.48 -1.69 -7.52
N ALA A 114 0.42 -2.34 -7.06
CA ALA A 114 -0.63 -1.70 -6.28
C ALA A 114 -0.21 -1.42 -4.83
N GLY A 115 0.59 -2.30 -4.23
CA GLY A 115 0.94 -2.24 -2.81
C GLY A 115 1.85 -1.07 -2.42
N ASP A 116 2.63 -0.53 -3.36
CA ASP A 116 3.53 0.59 -3.08
C ASP A 116 2.82 1.95 -3.01
N ILE A 117 1.68 2.08 -3.68
CA ILE A 117 0.91 3.33 -3.73
C ILE A 117 0.45 3.76 -2.34
N ASP A 118 0.13 2.82 -1.46
CA ASP A 118 -0.37 3.11 -0.11
C ASP A 118 0.75 3.55 0.85
N HIS A 119 1.91 2.93 0.77
CA HIS A 119 3.04 3.22 1.67
C HIS A 119 3.59 4.65 1.51
N ARG A 120 3.62 5.18 0.31
CA ARG A 120 4.09 6.55 0.02
C ARG A 120 3.21 7.65 0.61
N ARG A 121 1.91 7.41 0.72
CA ARG A 121 0.99 8.38 1.31
C ARG A 121 1.35 8.73 2.76
N GLU A 122 1.73 7.73 3.54
CA GLU A 122 2.14 7.93 4.92
C GLU A 122 3.41 8.78 5.01
N GLN A 123 4.37 8.54 4.13
CA GLN A 123 5.62 9.32 4.08
C GLN A 123 5.37 10.77 3.69
N VAL A 124 4.55 11.03 2.66
CA VAL A 124 4.21 12.39 2.23
C VAL A 124 3.39 13.12 3.30
N ALA A 125 2.44 12.45 3.93
CA ALA A 125 1.66 13.03 5.04
C ALA A 125 2.54 13.38 6.25
N ALA A 126 3.49 12.52 6.59
CA ALA A 126 4.45 12.76 7.66
C ALA A 126 5.40 13.93 7.34
N ALA A 127 5.91 14.00 6.10
CA ALA A 127 6.77 15.09 5.64
C ALA A 127 6.04 16.44 5.65
N ASN A 128 4.78 16.50 5.18
CA ASN A 128 3.96 17.70 5.22
C ASN A 128 3.63 18.14 6.65
N ARG A 129 3.44 17.20 7.57
CA ARG A 129 3.23 17.50 8.99
C ARG A 129 4.49 18.11 9.61
N ARG A 130 5.68 17.55 9.31
CA ARG A 130 6.97 18.10 9.78
C ARG A 130 7.18 19.53 9.29
N ARG A 131 7.00 19.80 8.00
CA ARG A 131 7.11 21.15 7.42
C ARG A 131 6.19 22.16 8.09
N LYS A 132 4.94 21.79 8.40
CA LYS A 132 4.01 22.66 9.13
C LYS A 132 4.51 22.96 10.54
N LEU A 133 5.00 21.96 11.26
CA LEU A 133 5.53 22.15 12.61
C LEU A 133 6.78 23.06 12.62
N GLU A 134 7.69 22.88 11.67
CA GLU A 134 8.87 23.74 11.50
C GLU A 134 8.48 25.19 11.19
N HIS A 135 7.48 25.38 10.32
CA HIS A 135 6.97 26.71 9.99
C HIS A 135 6.31 27.39 11.23
N PHE A 136 5.53 26.65 12.01
CA PHE A 136 4.96 27.17 13.26
C PHE A 136 6.04 27.49 14.29
N ALA A 137 7.06 26.65 14.45
CA ALA A 137 8.18 26.89 15.36
C ALA A 137 8.97 28.14 14.97
N ALA A 138 9.21 28.34 13.66
CA ALA A 138 9.88 29.54 13.15
C ALA A 138 9.07 30.82 13.40
N LEU A 139 7.74 30.77 13.23
CA LEU A 139 6.86 31.91 13.53
C LEU A 139 6.84 32.27 15.00
N THR A 140 6.78 31.27 15.91
CA THR A 140 6.83 31.51 17.35
C THR A 140 8.15 32.16 17.79
N GLN A 141 9.26 31.69 17.19
CA GLN A 141 10.59 32.24 17.50
C GLN A 141 10.78 33.69 17.01
N THR A 142 10.18 34.03 15.87
CA THR A 142 10.18 35.43 15.36
C THR A 142 9.37 36.34 16.27
N LEU A 143 8.20 35.91 16.75
CA LEU A 143 7.37 36.69 17.68
C LEU A 143 8.00 36.88 19.04
N GLU A 144 8.79 35.93 19.51
CA GLU A 144 9.51 35.99 20.77
C GLU A 144 10.72 36.94 20.71
N ASN A 145 11.37 37.05 19.54
CA ASN A 145 12.49 37.96 19.31
C ASN A 145 12.06 39.41 19.09
N ASP A 146 10.81 39.64 18.70
CA ASP A 146 10.26 40.98 18.44
C ASP A 146 9.54 41.58 19.68
N ALA A 147 9.46 40.84 20.80
CA ALA A 147 8.84 41.26 22.06
C ALA A 147 9.89 41.69 23.12
#